data_f626acccd627f33c1d47f338cd5a7b8f
#
_entry.id   f626acccd627f33c1d47f338cd5a7b8f
#
_cell.length_a   1.000
_cell.length_b   1.000
_cell.length_c   1.000
_cell.angle_alpha   90.00
_cell.angle_beta   90.00
_cell.angle_gamma   90.00
#
_symmetry.space_group_name_H-M   'P 1'
#
loop_
_entity.id
_entity.type
_entity.pdbx_description
1 polymer ?
#
loop_
_entity_poly.entity_id
_entity_poly.type
_entity_poly.pdbx_seq_one_letter_code
_entity_poly.pdbx_strand_id
1 'polypeptide(L)'
;DMAALMGLAAEQKYSKSYSAIAKAIRLFCSPEQVQGSLAQLFAMVSLSCIVGNGDAHLKNFGLLYSDPTQRDARLAPAYDIVNTTAYIPEDVLALDLVGNKSLFASRQGLLEFAKACDVVRPDEVIREQLQALERVLACSIELCEQAPSVAAAIRQSADPFVRTFG
;
A
#
# COMPACT_ATOMS: atom_id res chain seq x y z
N ASP A 1 6.22 -2.39 14.26
CA ASP A 1 6.26 -2.37 12.79
C ASP A 1 6.83 -3.69 12.24
N MET A 2 6.67 -3.92 10.94
CA MET A 2 7.09 -5.17 10.28
C MET A 2 8.61 -5.35 10.23
N ALA A 3 9.40 -4.28 10.21
CA ALA A 3 10.86 -4.42 10.28
C ALA A 3 11.27 -5.03 11.63
N ALA A 4 10.73 -4.50 12.73
CA ALA A 4 10.97 -5.04 14.07
C ALA A 4 10.47 -6.47 14.23
N LEU A 5 9.25 -6.79 13.74
CA LEU A 5 8.70 -8.15 13.77
C LEU A 5 9.56 -9.18 13.02
N MET A 6 10.22 -8.75 11.95
CA MET A 6 11.12 -9.60 11.15
C MET A 6 12.56 -9.61 11.70
N GLY A 7 12.84 -8.99 12.83
CA GLY A 7 14.18 -8.92 13.43
C GLY A 7 15.18 -8.11 12.61
N LEU A 8 14.73 -7.13 11.84
CA LEU A 8 15.56 -6.33 10.94
C LEU A 8 15.98 -5.02 11.62
N ALA A 9 17.22 -4.59 11.36
CA ALA A 9 17.71 -3.28 11.76
C ALA A 9 17.01 -2.17 10.95
N ALA A 10 17.05 -0.93 11.45
CA ALA A 10 16.37 0.21 10.85
C ALA A 10 16.79 0.46 9.39
N GLU A 11 18.05 0.25 9.07
CA GLU A 11 18.66 0.42 7.74
C GLU A 11 18.14 -0.61 6.73
N GLN A 12 17.60 -1.73 7.22
CA GLN A 12 17.08 -2.83 6.39
C GLN A 12 15.59 -2.68 6.05
N LYS A 13 14.98 -1.52 6.34
CA LYS A 13 13.55 -1.27 6.09
C LYS A 13 13.10 -1.47 4.63
N TYR A 14 14.03 -1.46 3.67
CA TYR A 14 13.79 -1.65 2.23
C TYR A 14 14.19 -3.04 1.70
N SER A 15 14.59 -3.98 2.57
CA SER A 15 15.26 -5.23 2.17
C SER A 15 14.33 -6.40 1.82
N LYS A 16 13.01 -6.24 2.00
CA LYS A 16 12.03 -7.33 1.78
C LYS A 16 11.03 -6.96 0.67
N SER A 17 10.03 -7.82 0.50
CA SER A 17 8.92 -7.64 -0.43
C SER A 17 7.60 -7.42 0.31
N TYR A 18 6.58 -6.91 -0.38
CA TYR A 18 5.22 -6.85 0.16
C TYR A 18 4.66 -8.25 0.46
N SER A 19 5.05 -9.28 -0.31
CA SER A 19 4.70 -10.67 -0.03
C SER A 19 5.30 -11.18 1.29
N ALA A 20 6.44 -10.65 1.74
CA ALA A 20 6.99 -10.97 3.05
C ALA A 20 6.11 -10.42 4.18
N ILE A 21 5.49 -9.24 3.99
CA ILE A 21 4.51 -8.68 4.94
C ILE A 21 3.28 -9.59 5.02
N ALA A 22 2.75 -10.07 3.88
CA ALA A 22 1.63 -11.01 3.88
C ALA A 22 1.94 -12.30 4.66
N LYS A 23 3.17 -12.82 4.53
CA LYS A 23 3.62 -13.97 5.33
C LYS A 23 3.70 -13.64 6.82
N ALA A 24 4.19 -12.46 7.19
CA ALA A 24 4.24 -12.03 8.59
C ALA A 24 2.83 -11.88 9.19
N ILE A 25 1.86 -11.35 8.45
CA ILE A 25 0.46 -11.29 8.86
C ILE A 25 -0.08 -12.69 9.19
N ARG A 26 0.19 -13.68 8.33
CA ARG A 26 -0.25 -15.08 8.57
C ARG A 26 0.40 -15.70 9.82
N LEU A 27 1.59 -15.26 10.19
CA LEU A 27 2.32 -15.80 11.35
C LEU A 27 1.94 -15.11 12.66
N PHE A 28 1.68 -13.80 12.63
CA PHE A 28 1.59 -12.98 13.83
C PHE A 28 0.19 -12.44 14.11
N CYS A 29 -0.69 -12.35 13.13
CA CYS A 29 -2.09 -11.96 13.38
C CYS A 29 -2.88 -13.12 13.97
N SER A 30 -3.90 -12.78 14.74
CA SER A 30 -4.86 -13.76 15.23
C SER A 30 -5.60 -14.43 14.08
N PRO A 31 -5.92 -15.72 14.16
CA PRO A 31 -6.55 -16.45 13.06
C PRO A 31 -7.79 -15.74 12.48
N GLU A 32 -8.63 -15.16 13.34
CA GLU A 32 -9.85 -14.44 12.98
C GLU A 32 -9.55 -13.10 12.26
N GLN A 33 -8.34 -12.56 12.44
CA GLN A 33 -7.91 -11.28 11.89
C GLN A 33 -7.08 -11.40 10.61
N VAL A 34 -6.57 -12.61 10.30
CA VAL A 34 -5.66 -12.83 9.15
C VAL A 34 -6.30 -12.37 7.85
N GLN A 35 -7.51 -12.83 7.55
CA GLN A 35 -8.17 -12.53 6.27
C GLN A 35 -8.42 -11.02 6.09
N GLY A 36 -8.96 -10.37 7.14
CA GLY A 36 -9.17 -8.92 7.12
C GLY A 36 -7.87 -8.14 7.00
N SER A 37 -6.81 -8.59 7.69
CA SER A 37 -5.48 -7.95 7.63
C SER A 37 -4.81 -8.12 6.27
N LEU A 38 -4.99 -9.26 5.59
CA LEU A 38 -4.47 -9.48 4.24
C LEU A 38 -5.21 -8.62 3.20
N ALA A 39 -6.54 -8.53 3.29
CA ALA A 39 -7.32 -7.65 2.43
C ALA A 39 -6.94 -6.18 2.63
N GLN A 40 -6.73 -5.76 3.89
CA GLN A 40 -6.26 -4.43 4.23
C GLN A 40 -4.83 -4.17 3.70
N LEU A 41 -3.92 -5.13 3.82
CA LEU A 41 -2.57 -5.02 3.24
C LEU A 41 -2.63 -4.80 1.73
N PHE A 42 -3.44 -5.58 1.02
CA PHE A 42 -3.62 -5.41 -0.41
C PHE A 42 -4.12 -4.00 -0.73
N ALA A 43 -5.14 -3.50 -0.02
CA ALA A 43 -5.66 -2.16 -0.21
C ALA A 43 -4.61 -1.07 0.06
N MET A 44 -3.77 -1.22 1.10
CA MET A 44 -2.70 -0.27 1.42
C MET A 44 -1.63 -0.22 0.33
N VAL A 45 -1.18 -1.37 -0.17
CA VAL A 45 -0.17 -1.45 -1.23
C VAL A 45 -0.74 -0.93 -2.55
N SER A 46 -1.97 -1.29 -2.89
CA SER A 46 -2.64 -0.81 -4.10
C SER A 46 -2.82 0.71 -4.07
N LEU A 47 -3.26 1.27 -2.95
CA LEU A 47 -3.36 2.73 -2.79
C LEU A 47 -2.00 3.41 -2.95
N SER A 48 -0.93 2.86 -2.35
CA SER A 48 0.43 3.39 -2.51
C SER A 48 0.86 3.44 -3.98
N CYS A 49 0.54 2.40 -4.76
CA CYS A 49 0.81 2.38 -6.20
C CYS A 49 -0.01 3.43 -6.95
N ILE A 50 -1.31 3.56 -6.63
CA ILE A 50 -2.22 4.51 -7.29
C ILE A 50 -1.81 5.96 -7.05
N VAL A 51 -1.43 6.30 -5.82
CA VAL A 51 -1.08 7.69 -5.47
C VAL A 51 0.40 8.04 -5.70
N GLY A 52 1.23 7.10 -6.14
CA GLY A 52 2.66 7.34 -6.39
C GLY A 52 3.48 7.45 -5.10
N ASN A 53 3.22 6.58 -4.12
CA ASN A 53 3.98 6.48 -2.87
C ASN A 53 5.14 5.49 -3.02
N GLY A 54 6.34 5.99 -3.28
CA GLY A 54 7.57 5.19 -3.35
C GLY A 54 8.21 4.88 -1.98
N ASP A 55 7.70 5.42 -0.87
CA ASP A 55 8.31 5.21 0.46
C ASP A 55 7.50 4.27 1.37
N ALA A 56 6.61 3.45 0.81
CA ALA A 56 5.84 2.46 1.57
C ALA A 56 6.71 1.26 1.99
N HIS A 57 7.63 1.47 2.92
CA HIS A 57 8.59 0.47 3.42
C HIS A 57 8.07 -0.31 4.64
N LEU A 58 8.85 -1.30 5.14
CA LEU A 58 8.44 -2.20 6.23
C LEU A 58 7.98 -1.50 7.51
N LYS A 59 8.48 -0.31 7.81
CA LYS A 59 8.11 0.43 9.01
C LYS A 59 6.76 1.15 8.88
N ASN A 60 6.21 1.29 7.67
CA ASN A 60 4.88 1.84 7.40
C ASN A 60 3.76 0.79 7.55
N PHE A 61 4.11 -0.43 7.94
CA PHE A 61 3.18 -1.50 8.25
C PHE A 61 3.43 -2.01 9.67
N GLY A 62 2.39 -2.08 10.46
CA GLY A 62 2.50 -2.50 11.87
C GLY A 62 1.34 -3.41 12.27
N LEU A 63 1.51 -4.10 13.38
CA LEU A 63 0.41 -4.81 14.02
C LEU A 63 -0.06 -4.02 15.26
N LEU A 64 -1.36 -4.07 15.49
CA LEU A 64 -2.01 -3.62 16.71
C LEU A 64 -2.53 -4.83 17.48
N TYR A 65 -2.47 -4.75 18.79
CA TYR A 65 -3.07 -5.68 19.74
C TYR A 65 -3.52 -4.90 20.97
N SER A 66 -4.56 -5.36 21.65
CA SER A 66 -5.11 -4.67 22.82
C SER A 66 -4.19 -4.78 24.02
N ASP A 67 -3.58 -5.95 24.20
CA ASP A 67 -2.66 -6.27 25.29
C ASP A 67 -1.72 -7.40 24.83
N PRO A 68 -0.44 -7.43 25.26
CA PRO A 68 0.52 -8.46 24.87
C PRO A 68 0.09 -9.90 25.18
N THR A 69 -0.83 -10.09 26.11
CA THR A 69 -1.39 -11.40 26.47
C THR A 69 -2.61 -11.81 25.67
N GLN A 70 -3.23 -10.87 24.93
CA GLN A 70 -4.39 -11.13 24.10
C GLN A 70 -4.01 -11.69 22.73
N ARG A 71 -4.91 -12.50 22.17
CA ARG A 71 -4.76 -13.04 20.81
C ARG A 71 -5.66 -12.30 19.84
N ASP A 72 -5.47 -10.99 19.74
CA ASP A 72 -6.28 -10.09 18.89
C ASP A 72 -5.43 -9.26 17.91
N ALA A 73 -4.21 -9.70 17.66
CA ALA A 73 -3.28 -9.01 16.76
C ALA A 73 -3.84 -8.92 15.34
N ARG A 74 -3.83 -7.71 14.78
CA ARG A 74 -4.29 -7.39 13.42
C ARG A 74 -3.40 -6.33 12.78
N LEU A 75 -3.47 -6.19 11.47
CA LEU A 75 -2.76 -5.11 10.76
C LEU A 75 -3.29 -3.74 11.25
N ALA A 76 -2.37 -2.82 11.49
CA ALA A 76 -2.70 -1.43 11.82
C ALA A 76 -3.36 -0.72 10.63
N PRO A 77 -4.23 0.27 10.87
CA PRO A 77 -4.69 1.17 9.81
C PRO A 77 -3.52 1.80 9.06
N ALA A 78 -3.77 2.22 7.81
CA ALA A 78 -2.78 2.91 6.99
C ALA A 78 -2.32 4.21 7.66
N TYR A 79 -1.03 4.46 7.63
CA TYR A 79 -0.38 5.69 8.05
C TYR A 79 0.80 5.99 7.13
N ASP A 80 1.27 7.23 7.14
CA ASP A 80 2.42 7.67 6.36
C ASP A 80 2.24 7.43 4.84
N ILE A 81 1.04 7.75 4.33
CA ILE A 81 0.73 7.70 2.91
C ILE A 81 1.11 9.06 2.31
N VAL A 82 2.13 9.06 1.47
CA VAL A 82 2.66 10.26 0.83
C VAL A 82 2.73 10.07 -0.69
N ASN A 83 2.75 11.15 -1.46
CA ASN A 83 3.15 11.09 -2.85
C ASN A 83 4.62 11.49 -2.95
N THR A 84 5.48 10.58 -3.42
CA THR A 84 6.91 10.84 -3.62
C THR A 84 7.22 11.28 -5.03
N THR A 85 6.39 10.91 -6.01
CA THR A 85 6.61 11.20 -7.43
C THR A 85 6.52 12.70 -7.79
N ALA A 86 5.91 13.52 -6.93
CA ALA A 86 5.94 14.98 -7.08
C ALA A 86 7.35 15.58 -6.90
N TYR A 87 8.21 14.89 -6.17
CA TYR A 87 9.58 15.31 -5.85
C TYR A 87 10.63 14.50 -6.61
N ILE A 88 10.34 13.22 -6.86
CA ILE A 88 11.18 12.27 -7.57
C ILE A 88 10.31 11.62 -8.67
N PRO A 89 10.21 12.24 -9.87
CA PRO A 89 9.28 11.76 -10.93
C PRO A 89 9.47 10.29 -11.34
N GLU A 90 10.71 9.79 -11.26
CA GLU A 90 11.07 8.40 -11.60
C GLU A 90 11.19 7.50 -10.36
N ASP A 91 10.50 7.85 -9.27
CA ASP A 91 10.55 7.06 -8.05
C ASP A 91 9.99 5.65 -8.24
N VAL A 92 10.44 4.73 -7.40
CA VAL A 92 10.08 3.31 -7.44
C VAL A 92 9.46 2.88 -6.12
N LEU A 93 8.81 1.73 -6.11
CA LEU A 93 8.28 1.15 -4.88
C LEU A 93 9.41 0.88 -3.87
N ALA A 94 9.16 1.20 -2.61
CA ALA A 94 10.08 0.91 -1.51
C ALA A 94 10.45 -0.58 -1.43
N LEU A 95 9.46 -1.44 -1.56
CA LEU A 95 9.60 -2.89 -1.49
C LEU A 95 9.32 -3.54 -2.85
N ASP A 96 9.87 -4.72 -3.02
CA ASP A 96 9.59 -5.56 -4.18
C ASP A 96 8.09 -5.96 -4.22
N LEU A 97 7.49 -5.77 -5.39
CA LEU A 97 6.14 -6.20 -5.72
C LEU A 97 6.23 -7.27 -6.82
N VAL A 98 6.30 -8.54 -6.39
CA VAL A 98 6.37 -9.70 -7.28
C VAL A 98 7.51 -9.61 -8.31
N GLY A 99 8.73 -9.35 -7.83
CA GLY A 99 9.94 -9.28 -8.65
C GLY A 99 10.17 -7.93 -9.34
N ASN A 100 9.38 -6.91 -9.03
CA ASN A 100 9.49 -5.59 -9.65
C ASN A 100 9.26 -4.47 -8.63
N LYS A 101 9.98 -3.36 -8.80
CA LYS A 101 9.79 -2.14 -8.01
C LYS A 101 9.25 -0.96 -8.83
N SER A 102 8.98 -1.13 -10.12
CA SER A 102 8.48 -0.06 -10.97
C SER A 102 7.04 0.32 -10.59
N LEU A 103 6.81 1.56 -10.21
CA LEU A 103 5.46 2.12 -10.03
C LEU A 103 4.65 2.02 -11.32
N PHE A 104 5.28 2.26 -12.46
CA PHE A 104 4.63 2.18 -13.78
C PHE A 104 4.13 0.76 -14.10
N ALA A 105 4.87 -0.28 -13.73
CA ALA A 105 4.51 -1.68 -13.99
C ALA A 105 3.70 -2.32 -12.85
N SER A 106 3.34 -1.57 -11.81
CA SER A 106 2.73 -2.10 -10.58
C SER A 106 1.36 -2.74 -10.76
N ARG A 107 0.59 -2.35 -11.80
CA ARG A 107 -0.75 -2.90 -12.08
C ARG A 107 -0.75 -4.42 -12.20
N GLN A 108 0.18 -4.98 -12.98
CA GLN A 108 0.31 -6.44 -13.12
C GLN A 108 0.79 -7.09 -11.82
N GLY A 109 1.76 -6.46 -11.17
CA GLY A 109 2.27 -6.93 -9.88
C GLY A 109 1.19 -6.99 -8.81
N LEU A 110 0.25 -6.05 -8.80
CA LEU A 110 -0.89 -6.05 -7.87
C LEU A 110 -1.83 -7.24 -8.10
N LEU A 111 -2.14 -7.60 -9.35
CA LEU A 111 -2.98 -8.76 -9.64
C LEU A 111 -2.34 -10.08 -9.16
N GLU A 112 -1.03 -10.20 -9.30
CA GLU A 112 -0.28 -11.32 -8.73
C GLU A 112 -0.18 -11.27 -7.20
N PHE A 113 0.04 -10.07 -6.63
CA PHE A 113 0.10 -9.86 -5.19
C PHE A 113 -1.24 -10.14 -4.49
N ALA A 114 -2.36 -9.92 -5.17
CA ALA A 114 -3.68 -10.28 -4.68
C ALA A 114 -3.78 -11.76 -4.27
N LYS A 115 -3.11 -12.66 -5.00
CA LYS A 115 -3.03 -14.10 -4.66
C LYS A 115 -2.32 -14.32 -3.32
N ALA A 116 -1.25 -13.55 -3.04
CA ALA A 116 -0.55 -13.63 -1.77
C ALA A 116 -1.38 -13.09 -0.59
N CYS A 117 -2.39 -12.27 -0.88
CA CYS A 117 -3.31 -11.69 0.10
C CYS A 117 -4.68 -12.37 0.14
N ASP A 118 -4.90 -13.45 -0.62
CA ASP A 118 -6.20 -14.14 -0.78
C ASP A 118 -7.34 -13.20 -1.20
N VAL A 119 -7.03 -12.19 -2.01
CA VAL A 119 -8.02 -11.25 -2.54
C VAL A 119 -8.57 -11.78 -3.86
N VAL A 120 -9.86 -12.12 -3.88
CA VAL A 120 -10.51 -12.78 -5.03
C VAL A 120 -10.81 -11.79 -6.16
N ARG A 121 -11.18 -10.55 -5.82
CA ARG A 121 -11.57 -9.51 -6.78
C ARG A 121 -10.71 -8.25 -6.62
N PRO A 122 -9.42 -8.31 -6.97
CA PRO A 122 -8.50 -7.19 -6.79
C PRO A 122 -8.87 -5.97 -7.65
N ASP A 123 -9.45 -6.19 -8.82
CA ASP A 123 -9.94 -5.15 -9.73
C ASP A 123 -11.07 -4.31 -9.11
N GLU A 124 -11.97 -4.92 -8.34
CA GLU A 124 -13.01 -4.18 -7.62
C GLU A 124 -12.41 -3.27 -6.53
N VAL A 125 -11.47 -3.79 -5.75
CA VAL A 125 -10.78 -3.00 -4.71
C VAL A 125 -10.07 -1.80 -5.33
N ILE A 126 -9.35 -2.02 -6.43
CA ILE A 126 -8.65 -0.95 -7.16
C ILE A 126 -9.66 0.07 -7.70
N ARG A 127 -10.75 -0.37 -8.31
CA ARG A 127 -11.80 0.51 -8.84
C ARG A 127 -12.45 1.37 -7.75
N GLU A 128 -12.78 0.79 -6.61
CA GLU A 128 -13.31 1.53 -5.47
C GLU A 128 -12.34 2.60 -4.96
N GLN A 129 -11.04 2.29 -4.92
CA GLN A 129 -10.01 3.26 -4.54
C GLN A 129 -9.89 4.41 -5.55
N LEU A 130 -9.95 4.12 -6.85
CA LEU A 130 -9.92 5.15 -7.90
C LEU A 130 -11.13 6.09 -7.79
N GLN A 131 -12.33 5.53 -7.60
CA GLN A 131 -13.54 6.32 -7.38
C GLN A 131 -13.46 7.17 -6.11
N ALA A 132 -12.89 6.62 -5.02
CA ALA A 132 -12.68 7.35 -3.78
C ALA A 132 -11.67 8.49 -3.98
N LEU A 133 -10.56 8.24 -4.68
CA LEU A 133 -9.55 9.24 -5.01
C LEU A 133 -10.16 10.39 -5.83
N GLU A 134 -10.95 10.08 -6.86
CA GLU A 134 -11.62 11.10 -7.67
C GLU A 134 -12.54 11.98 -6.81
N ARG A 135 -13.38 11.37 -5.95
CA ARG A 135 -14.23 12.12 -5.03
C ARG A 135 -13.44 13.01 -4.08
N VAL A 136 -12.36 12.50 -3.49
CA VAL A 136 -11.53 13.26 -2.54
C VAL A 136 -10.85 14.42 -3.25
N LEU A 137 -10.28 14.23 -4.43
CA LEU A 137 -9.65 15.32 -5.19
C LEU A 137 -10.67 16.39 -5.63
N ALA A 138 -11.90 15.98 -5.96
CA ALA A 138 -12.98 16.93 -6.31
C ALA A 138 -13.46 17.74 -5.09
N CYS A 139 -13.45 17.15 -3.89
CA CYS A 139 -13.87 17.84 -2.66
C CYS A 139 -12.74 18.63 -2.00
N SER A 140 -11.49 18.45 -2.41
CA SER A 140 -10.29 19.05 -1.78
C SER A 140 -9.67 20.14 -2.67
N ILE A 141 -10.48 20.98 -3.31
CA ILE A 141 -10.02 21.98 -4.27
C ILE A 141 -8.98 22.91 -3.66
N GLU A 142 -9.24 23.45 -2.48
CA GLU A 142 -8.31 24.36 -1.78
C GLU A 142 -6.94 23.72 -1.52
N LEU A 143 -6.92 22.46 -1.09
CA LEU A 143 -5.66 21.72 -0.88
C LEU A 143 -4.92 21.44 -2.19
N CYS A 144 -5.66 21.13 -3.25
CA CYS A 144 -5.08 20.96 -4.58
C CYS A 144 -4.48 22.26 -5.14
N GLU A 145 -5.09 23.41 -4.83
CA GLU A 145 -4.57 24.73 -5.20
C GLU A 145 -3.34 25.13 -4.37
N GLN A 146 -3.28 24.72 -3.10
CA GLN A 146 -2.11 24.95 -2.24
C GLN A 146 -0.91 24.09 -2.62
N ALA A 147 -1.14 22.88 -3.18
CA ALA A 147 -0.10 21.94 -3.57
C ALA A 147 -0.33 21.39 -4.99
N PRO A 148 -0.31 22.23 -6.03
CA PRO A 148 -0.71 21.84 -7.38
C PRO A 148 0.21 20.79 -8.01
N SER A 149 1.50 20.81 -7.69
CA SER A 149 2.46 19.78 -8.16
C SER A 149 2.15 18.39 -7.59
N VAL A 150 1.79 18.32 -6.30
CA VAL A 150 1.41 17.06 -5.66
C VAL A 150 0.08 16.54 -6.24
N ALA A 151 -0.92 17.41 -6.38
CA ALA A 151 -2.20 17.03 -6.98
C ALA A 151 -2.04 16.53 -8.42
N ALA A 152 -1.17 17.17 -9.22
CA ALA A 152 -0.85 16.75 -10.57
C ALA A 152 -0.13 15.39 -10.59
N ALA A 153 0.87 15.18 -9.73
CA ALA A 153 1.60 13.93 -9.63
C ALA A 153 0.71 12.76 -9.21
N ILE A 154 -0.21 12.96 -8.25
CA ILE A 154 -1.20 11.94 -7.87
C ILE A 154 -2.07 11.56 -9.07
N ARG A 155 -2.61 12.52 -9.82
CA ARG A 155 -3.40 12.24 -11.02
C ARG A 155 -2.59 11.49 -12.08
N GLN A 156 -1.34 11.89 -12.29
CA GLN A 156 -0.44 11.23 -13.24
C GLN A 156 -0.16 9.78 -12.83
N SER A 157 0.07 9.52 -11.55
CA SER A 157 0.29 8.17 -11.03
C SER A 157 -0.97 7.30 -11.15
N ALA A 158 -2.16 7.86 -10.94
CA ALA A 158 -3.44 7.16 -11.02
C ALA A 158 -3.89 6.88 -12.47
N ASP A 159 -3.52 7.71 -13.46
CA ASP A 159 -4.00 7.61 -14.84
C ASP A 159 -3.84 6.21 -15.48
N PRO A 160 -2.69 5.51 -15.35
CA PRO A 160 -2.56 4.14 -15.86
C PRO A 160 -3.54 3.15 -15.22
N PHE A 161 -3.90 3.35 -13.94
CA PHE A 161 -4.89 2.52 -13.25
C PHE A 161 -6.30 2.82 -13.73
N VAL A 162 -6.65 4.09 -13.93
CA VAL A 162 -7.94 4.50 -14.50
C VAL A 162 -8.14 3.88 -15.88
N ARG A 163 -7.13 3.89 -16.74
CA ARG A 163 -7.20 3.27 -18.08
C ARG A 163 -7.34 1.76 -18.05
N THR A 164 -6.92 1.11 -16.96
CA THR A 164 -6.93 -0.37 -16.88
C THR A 164 -8.14 -0.89 -16.12
N PHE A 165 -8.58 -0.21 -15.07
CA PHE A 165 -9.58 -0.69 -14.10
C PHE A 165 -10.80 0.23 -13.95
N GLY A 166 -10.74 1.46 -14.50
CA GLY A 166 -11.82 2.45 -14.43
C GLY A 166 -13.03 2.15 -15.33
#